data_6a529a6988b4821af62b516c705841cd
#
_entry.id   6a529a6988b4821af62b516c705841cd
#
_cell.length_a   1.000
_cell.length_b   1.000
_cell.length_c   1.000
_cell.angle_alpha   90.00
_cell.angle_beta   90.00
_cell.angle_gamma   90.00
#
_symmetry.space_group_name_H-M   'P 1'
#
loop_
_entity.id
_entity.type
_entity.pdbx_description
1 polymer ?
#
loop_
_entity_poly.entity_id
_entity_poly.type
_entity_poly.pdbx_seq_one_letter_code
_entity_poly.pdbx_strand_id
1 'polypeptide(L)'
;PFWEALGRHFFDVDFPRADYLSMKDKRFIAELMPIHPIYIDLLPQEAQAVIGEVHPNTQPALRMLQTEGFQYSGMVDIFEGGPIMSSPLENIRTVRERARTTVTEITNEGVPSDGLLLTNTDPNFRACVASIAFVPDGGARINKTTAEALLLKAGDEMCFSPLRAR
;
A
#
# COMPACT_ATOMS: atom_id res chain seq x y z
N PRO A 1 6.94 18.96 -9.47
CA PRO A 1 7.86 19.36 -10.55
C PRO A 1 7.45 18.84 -11.93
N PHE A 2 7.14 17.54 -12.08
CA PHE A 2 6.78 16.94 -13.37
C PHE A 2 5.52 17.61 -13.95
N TRP A 3 4.44 17.68 -13.18
CA TRP A 3 3.20 18.33 -13.60
C TRP A 3 3.30 19.84 -13.71
N GLU A 4 4.10 20.49 -12.89
CA GLU A 4 4.37 21.93 -13.06
C GLU A 4 5.01 22.22 -14.41
N ALA A 5 5.93 21.35 -14.85
CA ALA A 5 6.56 21.49 -16.16
C ALA A 5 5.62 21.13 -17.32
N LEU A 6 4.85 20.04 -17.21
CA LEU A 6 3.93 19.59 -18.25
C LEU A 6 2.58 20.29 -18.21
N GLY A 7 1.99 20.51 -17.03
CA GLY A 7 0.63 21.00 -16.88
C GLY A 7 0.44 22.38 -17.51
N ARG A 8 1.39 23.28 -17.32
CA ARG A 8 1.33 24.62 -17.92
C ARG A 8 1.48 24.63 -19.44
N HIS A 9 2.21 23.66 -19.97
CA HIS A 9 2.50 23.61 -21.41
C HIS A 9 1.41 22.90 -22.22
N PHE A 10 0.74 21.91 -21.63
CA PHE A 10 -0.19 21.06 -22.36
C PHE A 10 -1.66 21.30 -22.02
N PHE A 11 -1.96 21.73 -20.81
CA PHE A 11 -3.33 21.77 -20.31
C PHE A 11 -3.73 23.10 -19.69
N ASP A 12 -2.82 24.06 -19.62
CA ASP A 12 -3.01 25.35 -18.93
C ASP A 12 -3.57 25.21 -17.50
N VAL A 13 -3.17 24.13 -16.83
CA VAL A 13 -3.61 23.78 -15.48
C VAL A 13 -2.38 23.45 -14.64
N ASP A 14 -2.27 24.04 -13.46
CA ASP A 14 -1.22 23.67 -12.52
C ASP A 14 -1.53 22.33 -11.82
N PHE A 15 -0.51 21.72 -11.21
CA PHE A 15 -0.65 20.43 -10.53
C PHE A 15 -1.76 20.43 -9.46
N PRO A 16 -1.86 21.37 -8.51
CA PRO A 16 -2.93 21.38 -7.52
C PRO A 16 -4.33 21.39 -8.13
N ARG A 17 -4.49 22.07 -9.23
CA ARG A 17 -5.78 22.12 -9.93
C ARG A 17 -6.07 20.82 -10.68
N ALA A 18 -5.06 20.24 -11.33
CA ALA A 18 -5.18 18.93 -12.00
C ALA A 18 -5.53 17.83 -10.99
N ASP A 19 -4.84 17.79 -9.85
CA ASP A 19 -5.12 16.85 -8.77
C ASP A 19 -6.56 16.98 -8.24
N TYR A 20 -6.99 18.21 -7.95
CA TYR A 20 -8.37 18.46 -7.51
C TYR A 20 -9.42 18.01 -8.54
N LEU A 21 -9.19 18.25 -9.83
CA LEU A 21 -10.11 17.83 -10.88
C LEU A 21 -10.14 16.32 -11.03
N SER A 22 -9.01 15.64 -10.94
CA SER A 22 -8.89 14.19 -11.03
C SER A 22 -9.62 13.47 -9.88
N MET A 23 -9.63 14.05 -8.69
CA MET A 23 -10.40 13.51 -7.55
C MET A 23 -11.91 13.61 -7.76
N LYS A 24 -12.39 14.61 -8.50
CA LYS A 24 -13.82 14.82 -8.74
C LYS A 24 -14.35 14.02 -9.92
N ASP A 25 -13.60 13.95 -11.00
CA ASP A 25 -14.01 13.26 -12.23
C ASP A 25 -12.83 12.52 -12.86
N LYS A 26 -12.82 11.20 -12.70
CA LYS A 26 -11.78 10.36 -13.30
C LYS A 26 -11.75 10.39 -14.84
N ARG A 27 -12.82 10.82 -15.49
CA ARG A 27 -12.83 11.03 -16.96
C ARG A 27 -11.86 12.13 -17.35
N PHE A 28 -11.68 13.14 -16.51
CA PHE A 28 -10.66 14.16 -16.71
C PHE A 28 -9.27 13.59 -16.94
N ILE A 29 -8.90 12.55 -16.18
CA ILE A 29 -7.61 11.84 -16.36
C ILE A 29 -7.56 11.18 -17.73
N ALA A 30 -8.64 10.50 -18.15
CA ALA A 30 -8.68 9.82 -19.44
C ALA A 30 -8.58 10.83 -20.62
N GLU A 31 -9.16 12.01 -20.48
CA GLU A 31 -9.07 13.10 -21.46
C GLU A 31 -7.68 13.72 -21.53
N LEU A 32 -6.90 13.67 -20.44
CA LEU A 32 -5.51 14.10 -20.40
C LEU A 32 -4.54 13.07 -20.99
N MET A 33 -4.97 11.81 -21.14
CA MET A 33 -4.12 10.78 -21.70
C MET A 33 -3.77 11.10 -23.15
N PRO A 34 -2.48 11.16 -23.51
CA PRO A 34 -2.10 11.37 -24.90
C PRO A 34 -2.57 10.19 -25.74
N ILE A 35 -3.18 10.48 -26.88
CA ILE A 35 -3.58 9.48 -27.87
C ILE A 35 -2.33 8.86 -28.56
N HIS A 36 -1.20 9.55 -28.48
CA HIS A 36 0.07 9.15 -29.07
C HIS A 36 1.16 9.01 -28.02
N PRO A 37 2.22 8.21 -28.28
CA PRO A 37 3.36 8.11 -27.38
C PRO A 37 3.96 9.49 -27.05
N ILE A 38 4.32 9.70 -25.79
CA ILE A 38 5.11 10.86 -25.37
C ILE A 38 6.58 10.50 -25.54
N TYR A 39 7.30 11.28 -26.37
CA TYR A 39 8.73 11.13 -26.52
C TYR A 39 9.44 12.00 -25.48
N ILE A 40 10.16 11.36 -24.57
CA ILE A 40 10.81 12.03 -23.43
C ILE A 40 11.77 13.13 -23.91
N ASP A 41 12.50 12.89 -24.99
CA ASP A 41 13.47 13.84 -25.56
C ASP A 41 12.83 15.14 -26.06
N LEU A 42 11.52 15.15 -26.27
CA LEU A 42 10.78 16.34 -26.67
C LEU A 42 10.20 17.13 -25.50
N LEU A 43 10.33 16.62 -24.26
CA LEU A 43 9.89 17.31 -23.06
C LEU A 43 10.89 18.43 -22.68
N PRO A 44 10.45 19.46 -21.95
CA PRO A 44 11.35 20.42 -21.33
C PRO A 44 12.38 19.74 -20.41
N GLN A 45 13.58 20.28 -20.31
CA GLN A 45 14.65 19.68 -19.49
C GLN A 45 14.25 19.50 -18.02
N GLU A 46 13.48 20.44 -17.48
CA GLU A 46 12.95 20.41 -16.12
C GLU A 46 12.01 19.21 -15.91
N ALA A 47 11.21 18.84 -16.92
CA ALA A 47 10.35 17.66 -16.88
C ALA A 47 11.17 16.37 -16.99
N GLN A 48 12.16 16.35 -17.91
CA GLN A 48 13.05 15.20 -18.06
C GLN A 48 13.82 14.89 -16.75
N ALA A 49 14.27 15.93 -16.06
CA ALA A 49 15.08 15.81 -14.84
C ALA A 49 14.35 15.16 -13.65
N VAL A 50 13.01 15.12 -13.66
CA VAL A 50 12.21 14.54 -12.57
C VAL A 50 11.58 13.19 -12.91
N ILE A 51 11.75 12.72 -14.15
CA ILE A 51 11.24 11.40 -14.56
C ILE A 51 11.98 10.29 -13.81
N GLY A 52 11.24 9.44 -13.12
CA GLY A 52 11.78 8.35 -12.32
C GLY A 52 12.35 8.77 -10.96
N GLU A 53 12.35 10.07 -10.65
CA GLU A 53 12.82 10.57 -9.38
C GLU A 53 11.70 10.55 -8.32
N VAL A 54 12.09 10.26 -7.08
CA VAL A 54 11.16 10.26 -5.95
C VAL A 54 11.27 11.57 -5.18
N HIS A 55 10.14 12.27 -5.05
CA HIS A 55 10.11 13.53 -4.31
C HIS A 55 10.58 13.32 -2.85
N PRO A 56 11.35 14.24 -2.26
CA PRO A 56 11.87 14.10 -0.89
C PRO A 56 10.82 13.75 0.16
N ASN A 57 9.61 14.30 0.05
CA ASN A 57 8.51 14.04 0.98
C ASN A 57 7.94 12.62 0.89
N THR A 58 8.16 11.91 -0.22
CA THR A 58 7.68 10.52 -0.45
C THR A 58 8.78 9.47 -0.31
N GLN A 59 10.01 9.88 0.00
CA GLN A 59 11.12 8.96 0.29
C GLN A 59 10.81 7.95 1.41
N PRO A 60 10.08 8.30 2.50
CA PRO A 60 9.68 7.31 3.51
C PRO A 60 8.78 6.22 2.93
N ALA A 61 7.86 6.56 2.02
CA ALA A 61 6.99 5.59 1.36
C ALA A 61 7.79 4.64 0.44
N LEU A 62 8.76 5.17 -0.31
CA LEU A 62 9.68 4.35 -1.11
C LEU A 62 10.42 3.34 -0.23
N ARG A 63 11.00 3.78 0.89
CA ARG A 63 11.72 2.90 1.81
C ARG A 63 10.80 1.82 2.40
N MET A 64 9.55 2.16 2.72
CA MET A 64 8.57 1.20 3.19
C MET A 64 8.29 0.14 2.13
N LEU A 65 8.06 0.53 0.88
CA LEU A 65 7.86 -0.41 -0.24
C LEU A 65 9.08 -1.31 -0.45
N GLN A 66 10.29 -0.75 -0.43
CA GLN A 66 11.54 -1.53 -0.57
C GLN A 66 11.70 -2.54 0.59
N THR A 67 11.37 -2.16 1.82
CA THR A 67 11.38 -3.06 2.97
C THR A 67 10.36 -4.19 2.82
N GLU A 68 9.23 -3.93 2.17
CA GLU A 68 8.24 -4.96 1.84
C GLU A 68 8.65 -5.85 0.65
N GLY A 69 9.75 -5.56 -0.05
CA GLY A 69 10.25 -6.37 -1.16
C GLY A 69 9.90 -5.84 -2.55
N PHE A 70 9.35 -4.63 -2.64
CA PHE A 70 9.10 -3.98 -3.92
C PHE A 70 10.37 -3.42 -4.51
N GLN A 71 10.49 -3.49 -5.83
CA GLN A 71 11.62 -2.98 -6.60
C GLN A 71 11.12 -2.09 -7.74
N TYR A 72 11.96 -1.19 -8.20
CA TYR A 72 11.67 -0.39 -9.39
C TYR A 72 11.49 -1.28 -10.61
N SER A 73 10.37 -1.13 -11.29
CA SER A 73 10.00 -1.97 -12.44
C SER A 73 10.64 -1.55 -13.77
N GLY A 74 11.39 -0.45 -13.79
CA GLY A 74 11.89 0.18 -15.01
C GLY A 74 10.85 1.06 -15.72
N MET A 75 9.67 1.23 -15.13
CA MET A 75 8.59 2.06 -15.66
C MET A 75 8.29 3.23 -14.75
N VAL A 76 7.79 4.32 -15.31
CA VAL A 76 7.36 5.50 -14.58
C VAL A 76 5.85 5.73 -14.76
N ASP A 77 5.24 6.31 -13.74
CA ASP A 77 3.86 6.77 -13.85
C ASP A 77 3.79 7.97 -14.78
N ILE A 78 2.90 7.90 -15.76
CA ILE A 78 2.75 8.95 -16.77
C ILE A 78 2.12 10.24 -16.21
N PHE A 79 1.47 10.18 -15.06
CA PHE A 79 0.83 11.36 -14.44
C PHE A 79 1.78 12.13 -13.54
N GLU A 80 2.59 11.44 -12.77
CA GLU A 80 3.46 12.07 -11.77
C GLU A 80 4.96 11.94 -12.11
N GLY A 81 5.29 11.12 -13.12
CA GLY A 81 6.67 10.85 -13.53
C GLY A 81 7.46 10.03 -12.52
N GLY A 82 6.85 9.61 -11.42
CA GLY A 82 7.50 8.84 -10.37
C GLY A 82 7.72 7.38 -10.76
N PRO A 83 8.63 6.65 -10.06
CA PRO A 83 8.93 5.26 -10.37
C PRO A 83 7.76 4.34 -9.99
N ILE A 84 7.42 3.41 -10.87
CA ILE A 84 6.48 2.32 -10.57
C ILE A 84 7.26 1.23 -9.84
N MET A 85 6.79 0.91 -8.63
CA MET A 85 7.34 -0.16 -7.81
C MET A 85 6.52 -1.43 -7.95
N SER A 86 7.16 -2.58 -8.17
CA SER A 86 6.49 -3.87 -8.31
C SER A 86 7.19 -4.95 -7.51
N SER A 87 6.46 -6.00 -7.16
CA SER A 87 7.00 -7.20 -6.53
C SER A 87 6.14 -8.41 -6.89
N PRO A 88 6.70 -9.58 -7.18
CA PRO A 88 5.96 -10.82 -7.12
C PRO A 88 5.30 -11.00 -5.76
N LEU A 89 4.09 -11.54 -5.72
CA LEU A 89 3.31 -11.68 -4.48
C LEU A 89 4.08 -12.44 -3.39
N GLU A 90 4.77 -13.51 -3.78
CA GLU A 90 5.58 -14.35 -2.91
C GLU A 90 6.81 -13.65 -2.32
N ASN A 91 7.25 -12.55 -2.91
CA ASN A 91 8.39 -11.76 -2.43
C ASN A 91 7.98 -10.63 -1.47
N ILE A 92 6.67 -10.33 -1.38
CA ILE A 92 6.18 -9.33 -0.45
C ILE A 92 6.35 -9.86 0.98
N ARG A 93 7.13 -9.15 1.80
CA ARG A 93 7.47 -9.56 3.17
C ARG A 93 6.23 -9.91 4.00
N THR A 94 5.22 -9.04 4.01
CA THR A 94 3.98 -9.27 4.76
C THR A 94 3.27 -10.55 4.33
N VAL A 95 3.33 -10.92 3.05
CA VAL A 95 2.77 -12.18 2.52
C VAL A 95 3.63 -13.37 2.90
N ARG A 96 4.95 -13.25 2.74
CA ARG A 96 5.93 -14.31 3.04
C ARG A 96 5.99 -14.67 4.52
N GLU A 97 5.91 -13.66 5.40
CA GLU A 97 5.95 -13.84 6.85
C GLU A 97 4.58 -14.13 7.46
N ARG A 98 3.54 -14.25 6.63
CA ARG A 98 2.21 -14.60 7.08
C ARG A 98 2.18 -16.03 7.62
N ALA A 99 1.67 -16.18 8.84
CA ALA A 99 1.39 -17.47 9.44
C ALA A 99 -0.12 -17.61 9.75
N ARG A 100 -0.54 -18.84 10.00
CA ARG A 100 -1.92 -19.18 10.39
C ARG A 100 -1.95 -19.63 11.83
N THR A 101 -3.07 -19.38 12.49
CA THR A 101 -3.37 -19.88 13.83
C THR A 101 -4.87 -20.02 14.01
N THR A 102 -5.29 -20.78 15.01
CA THR A 102 -6.69 -20.92 15.39
C THR A 102 -6.97 -20.01 16.59
N VAL A 103 -8.08 -19.30 16.57
CA VAL A 103 -8.58 -18.55 17.73
C VAL A 103 -9.09 -19.55 18.77
N THR A 104 -8.37 -19.72 19.86
CA THR A 104 -8.77 -20.67 20.94
C THR A 104 -9.54 -19.98 22.05
N GLU A 105 -9.28 -18.70 22.26
CA GLU A 105 -9.94 -17.94 23.34
C GLU A 105 -10.19 -16.49 22.93
N ILE A 106 -11.36 -15.97 23.31
CA ILE A 106 -11.69 -14.56 23.17
C ILE A 106 -11.87 -13.99 24.57
N THR A 107 -11.05 -12.99 24.92
CA THR A 107 -11.05 -12.37 26.25
C THR A 107 -11.53 -10.92 26.21
N ASN A 108 -12.04 -10.44 27.33
CA ASN A 108 -12.33 -9.01 27.53
C ASN A 108 -11.09 -8.22 28.03
N GLU A 109 -10.04 -8.93 28.41
CA GLU A 109 -8.81 -8.33 28.92
C GLU A 109 -7.87 -7.90 27.78
N GLY A 110 -6.99 -6.95 28.07
CA GLY A 110 -5.93 -6.57 27.15
C GLY A 110 -4.96 -7.75 26.93
N VAL A 111 -4.62 -7.99 25.68
CA VAL A 111 -3.65 -9.01 25.31
C VAL A 111 -2.30 -8.33 25.11
N PRO A 112 -1.30 -8.57 25.99
CA PRO A 112 0.01 -7.94 25.85
C PRO A 112 0.79 -8.61 24.74
N SER A 113 1.03 -7.89 23.66
CA SER A 113 2.00 -8.26 22.62
C SER A 113 2.30 -7.06 21.71
N ASP A 114 3.35 -7.16 20.93
CA ASP A 114 3.56 -6.25 19.82
C ASP A 114 2.40 -6.36 18.82
N GLY A 115 1.96 -5.21 18.31
CA GLY A 115 0.88 -5.18 17.32
C GLY A 115 1.24 -6.00 16.08
N LEU A 116 0.37 -6.89 15.69
CA LEU A 116 0.47 -7.67 14.45
C LEU A 116 -0.65 -7.28 13.49
N LEU A 117 -0.40 -7.46 12.21
CA LEU A 117 -1.47 -7.45 11.22
C LEU A 117 -2.23 -8.77 11.32
N LEU A 118 -3.51 -8.70 11.66
CA LEU A 118 -4.40 -9.84 11.75
C LEU A 118 -5.42 -9.79 10.62
N THR A 119 -5.71 -10.95 10.05
CA THR A 119 -6.73 -11.07 9.00
C THR A 119 -7.59 -12.32 9.24
N ASN A 120 -8.88 -12.24 8.88
CA ASN A 120 -9.71 -13.43 8.77
C ASN A 120 -9.37 -14.22 7.48
N THR A 121 -9.93 -15.43 7.36
CA THR A 121 -9.81 -16.29 6.18
C THR A 121 -11.10 -16.36 5.36
N ASP A 122 -12.12 -15.58 5.75
CA ASP A 122 -13.42 -15.49 5.11
C ASP A 122 -13.33 -14.79 3.73
N PRO A 123 -14.17 -15.14 2.74
CA PRO A 123 -14.31 -14.39 1.51
C PRO A 123 -14.60 -12.89 1.70
N ASN A 124 -15.26 -12.52 2.80
CA ASN A 124 -15.43 -11.12 3.22
C ASN A 124 -14.17 -10.66 3.98
N PHE A 125 -13.06 -10.56 3.28
CA PHE A 125 -11.77 -10.21 3.85
C PHE A 125 -11.81 -9.01 4.81
N ARG A 126 -11.28 -9.21 6.01
CA ARG A 126 -11.08 -8.16 7.02
C ARG A 126 -9.68 -8.22 7.59
N ALA A 127 -9.15 -7.05 7.89
CA ALA A 127 -7.83 -6.91 8.49
C ALA A 127 -7.86 -5.84 9.59
N CYS A 128 -7.10 -6.03 10.64
CA CYS A 128 -6.84 -5.00 11.65
C CYS A 128 -5.44 -5.18 12.25
N VAL A 129 -4.97 -4.15 12.92
CA VAL A 129 -3.76 -4.21 13.73
C VAL A 129 -4.18 -4.43 15.18
N ALA A 130 -3.77 -5.55 15.75
CA ALA A 130 -4.09 -5.89 17.12
C ALA A 130 -3.02 -6.80 17.75
N SER A 131 -3.12 -6.97 19.06
CA SER A 131 -2.27 -7.88 19.82
C SER A 131 -2.90 -9.27 19.88
N ILE A 132 -2.05 -10.29 19.87
CA ILE A 132 -2.43 -11.68 20.11
C ILE A 132 -1.50 -12.29 21.15
N ALA A 133 -1.98 -13.26 21.93
CA ALA A 133 -1.18 -14.11 22.76
C ALA A 133 -1.27 -15.54 22.26
N PHE A 134 -0.12 -16.15 21.95
CA PHE A 134 -0.07 -17.56 21.60
C PHE A 134 -0.19 -18.40 22.86
N VAL A 135 -0.97 -19.47 22.79
CA VAL A 135 -1.15 -20.40 23.89
C VAL A 135 -0.26 -21.65 23.73
N PRO A 136 0.21 -22.27 24.83
CA PRO A 136 1.14 -23.39 24.76
C PRO A 136 0.63 -24.58 23.93
N ASP A 137 -0.66 -24.84 23.95
CA ASP A 137 -1.29 -25.97 23.26
C ASP A 137 -1.54 -25.72 21.75
N GLY A 138 -1.00 -24.62 21.23
CA GLY A 138 -1.20 -24.19 19.85
C GLY A 138 -2.52 -23.42 19.68
N GLY A 139 -2.42 -22.27 19.07
CA GLY A 139 -3.55 -21.37 18.87
C GLY A 139 -3.29 -19.99 19.45
N ALA A 140 -4.31 -19.15 19.44
CA ALA A 140 -4.16 -17.76 19.86
C ALA A 140 -5.38 -17.26 20.64
N ARG A 141 -5.09 -16.42 21.62
CA ARG A 141 -6.05 -15.62 22.35
C ARG A 141 -6.08 -14.22 21.76
N ILE A 142 -7.25 -13.71 21.47
CA ILE A 142 -7.50 -12.35 21.01
C ILE A 142 -8.52 -11.65 21.91
N ASN A 143 -8.54 -10.33 21.89
CA ASN A 143 -9.58 -9.61 22.60
C ASN A 143 -10.90 -9.56 21.81
N LYS A 144 -11.99 -9.27 22.52
CA LYS A 144 -13.35 -9.23 21.96
C LYS A 144 -13.46 -8.21 20.81
N THR A 145 -12.87 -7.04 20.95
CA THR A 145 -12.90 -5.99 19.91
C THR A 145 -12.24 -6.48 18.61
N THR A 146 -11.12 -7.18 18.70
CA THR A 146 -10.46 -7.81 17.56
C THR A 146 -11.33 -8.88 16.91
N ALA A 147 -11.94 -9.75 17.73
CA ALA A 147 -12.83 -10.79 17.24
C ALA A 147 -14.03 -10.22 16.48
N GLU A 148 -14.65 -9.17 17.02
CA GLU A 148 -15.77 -8.45 16.39
C GLU A 148 -15.31 -7.77 15.07
N ALA A 149 -14.17 -7.10 15.06
CA ALA A 149 -13.63 -6.44 13.87
C ALA A 149 -13.35 -7.41 12.72
N LEU A 150 -12.85 -8.60 13.04
CA LEU A 150 -12.49 -9.64 12.09
C LEU A 150 -13.63 -10.65 11.83
N LEU A 151 -14.76 -10.53 12.54
CA LEU A 151 -15.88 -11.50 12.52
C LEU A 151 -15.46 -12.92 12.89
N LEU A 152 -14.56 -13.06 13.85
CA LEU A 152 -14.00 -14.34 14.30
C LEU A 152 -14.71 -14.84 15.57
N LYS A 153 -14.79 -16.16 15.67
CA LYS A 153 -15.26 -16.90 16.85
C LYS A 153 -14.16 -17.85 17.32
N ALA A 154 -14.30 -18.35 18.54
CA ALA A 154 -13.45 -19.45 19.00
C ALA A 154 -13.60 -20.67 18.07
N GLY A 155 -12.48 -21.24 17.64
CA GLY A 155 -12.38 -22.31 16.65
C GLY A 155 -12.10 -21.84 15.23
N ASP A 156 -12.25 -20.56 14.92
CA ASP A 156 -11.97 -20.04 13.57
C ASP A 156 -10.46 -19.92 13.32
N GLU A 157 -10.07 -20.12 12.05
CA GLU A 157 -8.72 -19.80 11.59
C GLU A 157 -8.56 -18.31 11.34
N MET A 158 -7.40 -17.78 11.67
CA MET A 158 -6.96 -16.45 11.27
C MET A 158 -5.52 -16.46 10.78
N CYS A 159 -5.13 -15.44 10.05
CA CYS A 159 -3.74 -15.20 9.69
C CYS A 159 -3.17 -14.02 10.47
N PHE A 160 -1.86 -14.04 10.67
CA PHE A 160 -1.13 -12.93 11.28
C PHE A 160 0.21 -12.70 10.58
N SER A 161 0.68 -11.46 10.60
CA SER A 161 1.98 -11.07 10.05
C SER A 161 2.59 -9.94 10.88
N PRO A 162 3.92 -9.89 11.08
CA PRO A 162 4.57 -8.76 11.71
C PRO A 162 4.34 -7.45 10.95
N LEU A 163 4.04 -6.35 11.67
CA LEU A 163 3.90 -5.03 11.08
C LEU A 163 5.21 -4.44 10.57
N ARG A 164 6.33 -4.81 11.20
CA ARG A 164 7.66 -4.30 10.86
C ARG A 164 8.58 -5.47 10.54
N ALA A 165 9.51 -5.23 9.61
CA ALA A 165 10.62 -6.15 9.41
C ALA A 165 11.40 -6.29 10.73
N ARG A 166 11.76 -7.52 11.07
CA ARG A 166 12.64 -7.83 12.21
C ARG A 166 14.09 -7.62 11.83
#